data_61a7902f3ae29d7aed5bec22ccc17015
#
_entry.id   61a7902f3ae29d7aed5bec22ccc17015
#
_cell.length_a   1.000
_cell.length_b   1.000
_cell.length_c   1.000
_cell.angle_alpha   90.00
_cell.angle_beta   90.00
_cell.angle_gamma   90.00
#
_symmetry.space_group_name_H-M   'P 1'
#
loop_
_entity.id
_entity.type
_entity.pdbx_description
1 polymer ?
#
loop_
_entity_poly.entity_id
_entity_poly.type
_entity_poly.pdbx_seq_one_letter_code
_entity_poly.pdbx_strand_id
1 'polypeptide(L)'
;MASVGSSRPKGGTFSRRQLLKAGAAALGGSWLAAAGAQAQRRASPTLIVAQRSKLERVSYATNWYAQAEHGGFYQAVATGIYREYGLDVTIKMGGPGVNITQILAGRAADFAMGGSAGVINAVREGIPLICVAAIFQKDPQVLLAHPGTQRLEELKGRPIFVSKGAFTTYWPFLKAKYGFTDDQTRPYNFNPGPFLADPSSAQQGYLTSEPFAIEKQGGFKPVVFLLADYGYNPYATTIETRLQLVESKPDLVQRFVDASIKGWYSFLEDPRPAYRLIKQDNPEMTDEQLAYSFEKLKEYGIILSGDALEKGIGAMTHERWQSFFESMTVAGVFEPTINYQAAYTLDFVNKGTAYYKS
;
A
#
# COMPACT_ATOMS: atom_id res chain seq x y z
N MET A 1 -44.01 35.95 37.20
CA MET A 1 -44.04 37.41 37.05
C MET A 1 -43.39 37.73 35.69
N ALA A 2 -44.18 38.33 34.86
CA ALA A 2 -43.95 39.23 33.73
C ALA A 2 -43.07 38.72 32.61
N SER A 3 -43.53 38.27 31.43
CA SER A 3 -44.41 38.91 30.40
C SER A 3 -43.83 40.19 29.77
N VAL A 4 -43.91 40.13 28.43
CA VAL A 4 -43.87 41.18 27.40
C VAL A 4 -42.70 40.99 26.44
N GLY A 5 -42.77 40.76 25.14
CA GLY A 5 -43.84 40.90 24.18
C GLY A 5 -43.26 41.50 22.88
N SER A 6 -43.55 40.86 21.75
CA SER A 6 -43.86 41.46 20.45
C SER A 6 -42.85 42.41 19.80
N SER A 7 -42.43 42.25 18.59
CA SER A 7 -43.18 42.40 17.34
C SER A 7 -42.32 42.17 16.09
N ARG A 8 -42.89 41.54 15.08
CA ARG A 8 -42.47 41.58 13.67
C ARG A 8 -42.92 42.87 12.99
N PRO A 9 -42.31 43.25 11.88
CA PRO A 9 -43.14 43.41 10.68
C PRO A 9 -42.60 42.72 9.40
N LYS A 10 -43.57 42.38 8.65
CA LYS A 10 -43.81 41.92 7.28
C LYS A 10 -43.09 42.72 6.17
N GLY A 11 -42.49 42.09 5.16
CA GLY A 11 -43.21 41.83 3.94
C GLY A 11 -42.71 42.67 2.77
N GLY A 12 -42.36 42.03 1.64
CA GLY A 12 -42.07 42.70 0.39
C GLY A 12 -41.55 41.78 -0.68
N THR A 13 -42.44 40.97 -1.23
CA THR A 13 -42.22 40.24 -2.51
C THR A 13 -42.26 41.22 -3.68
N PHE A 14 -41.23 41.20 -4.55
CA PHE A 14 -41.36 41.71 -5.91
C PHE A 14 -41.09 40.62 -6.96
N SER A 15 -42.13 40.43 -7.78
CA SER A 15 -42.29 39.46 -8.87
C SER A 15 -41.52 39.92 -10.12
N ARG A 16 -40.97 38.92 -10.80
CA ARG A 16 -40.52 39.00 -12.19
C ARG A 16 -41.72 39.25 -13.12
N ARG A 17 -41.76 40.37 -13.79
CA ARG A 17 -42.39 40.63 -15.12
C ARG A 17 -42.66 42.13 -15.23
N GLN A 18 -41.98 42.67 -16.20
CA GLN A 18 -42.40 43.82 -17.03
C GLN A 18 -41.17 44.66 -17.38
N LEU A 19 -40.80 44.56 -18.64
CA LEU A 19 -40.72 45.73 -19.54
C LEU A 19 -40.20 45.23 -20.91
N LEU A 20 -41.19 44.95 -21.73
CA LEU A 20 -41.10 44.93 -23.17
C LEU A 20 -41.77 46.24 -23.67
N LYS A 21 -41.15 46.83 -24.65
CA LYS A 21 -41.75 47.66 -25.72
C LYS A 21 -41.21 49.07 -25.88
N ALA A 22 -40.88 49.25 -27.12
CA ALA A 22 -40.90 50.39 -28.03
C ALA A 22 -39.49 50.91 -28.40
N GLY A 23 -39.17 51.17 -29.62
CA GLY A 23 -39.92 51.37 -30.82
C GLY A 23 -39.04 51.44 -32.09
N ALA A 24 -39.68 51.35 -33.18
CA ALA A 24 -39.18 51.20 -34.58
C ALA A 24 -39.00 52.54 -35.31
N ALA A 25 -38.40 52.39 -36.49
CA ALA A 25 -38.41 53.29 -37.67
C ALA A 25 -37.29 54.34 -37.70
N ALA A 26 -36.64 54.66 -38.80
CA ALA A 26 -36.94 54.59 -40.25
C ALA A 26 -35.67 54.70 -41.13
N LEU A 27 -35.66 54.00 -42.24
CA LEU A 27 -35.49 54.45 -43.65
C LEU A 27 -34.25 55.30 -44.04
N GLY A 28 -33.56 54.82 -45.06
CA GLY A 28 -32.84 55.69 -46.00
C GLY A 28 -31.60 55.00 -46.62
N GLY A 29 -31.79 54.58 -47.83
CA GLY A 29 -30.84 53.86 -48.67
C GLY A 29 -29.70 54.69 -49.22
N SER A 30 -28.75 53.99 -49.78
CA SER A 30 -28.17 54.23 -51.15
C SER A 30 -26.99 53.32 -51.37
N TRP A 31 -26.98 52.77 -52.53
CA TRP A 31 -26.00 51.93 -53.18
C TRP A 31 -24.62 52.59 -53.30
N LEU A 32 -23.51 51.84 -53.19
CA LEU A 32 -22.48 51.75 -54.18
C LEU A 32 -21.45 50.68 -53.82
N ALA A 33 -21.09 49.93 -54.79
CA ALA A 33 -20.12 48.87 -54.83
C ALA A 33 -18.68 49.36 -54.60
N ALA A 34 -17.85 48.49 -53.94
CA ALA A 34 -16.49 48.22 -54.36
C ALA A 34 -15.80 47.12 -53.52
N ALA A 35 -15.32 46.16 -54.27
CA ALA A 35 -14.06 45.42 -54.11
C ALA A 35 -13.70 44.75 -52.77
N GLY A 36 -13.53 43.47 -52.88
CA GLY A 36 -13.03 42.50 -51.95
C GLY A 36 -11.79 42.86 -51.15
N ALA A 37 -11.89 42.50 -49.89
CA ALA A 37 -10.76 42.09 -49.07
C ALA A 37 -11.22 40.97 -48.15
N GLN A 38 -10.86 39.74 -48.51
CA GLN A 38 -10.95 38.60 -47.63
C GLN A 38 -10.02 38.84 -46.45
N ALA A 39 -10.54 39.39 -45.37
CA ALA A 39 -9.89 39.34 -44.07
C ALA A 39 -10.00 37.91 -43.55
N GLN A 40 -8.95 37.12 -43.72
CA GLN A 40 -8.71 35.91 -42.99
C GLN A 40 -8.78 36.23 -41.49
N ARG A 41 -9.90 35.91 -40.89
CA ARG A 41 -9.99 35.83 -39.41
C ARG A 41 -9.01 34.73 -38.98
N ARG A 42 -7.82 35.13 -38.54
CA ARG A 42 -6.95 34.27 -37.75
C ARG A 42 -7.75 33.91 -36.53
N ALA A 43 -8.18 32.66 -36.47
CA ALA A 43 -8.68 32.04 -35.25
C ALA A 43 -7.54 32.14 -34.22
N SER A 44 -7.71 32.96 -33.23
CA SER A 44 -6.84 32.94 -32.04
C SER A 44 -6.81 31.51 -31.52
N PRO A 45 -5.64 30.93 -31.24
CA PRO A 45 -5.62 29.64 -30.56
C PRO A 45 -6.28 29.80 -29.20
N THR A 46 -7.47 29.25 -29.07
CA THR A 46 -8.10 29.07 -27.76
C THR A 46 -7.13 28.23 -26.94
N LEU A 47 -6.39 28.87 -26.05
CA LEU A 47 -5.63 28.18 -25.03
C LEU A 47 -6.64 27.33 -24.25
N ILE A 48 -6.66 26.03 -24.56
CA ILE A 48 -7.30 25.04 -23.71
C ILE A 48 -6.45 25.05 -22.44
N VAL A 49 -6.82 25.90 -21.48
CA VAL A 49 -6.36 25.79 -20.12
C VAL A 49 -6.93 24.45 -19.65
N ALA A 50 -6.12 23.41 -19.73
CA ALA A 50 -6.43 22.13 -19.15
C ALA A 50 -6.76 22.45 -17.68
N GLN A 51 -8.04 22.35 -17.34
CA GLN A 51 -8.53 22.51 -15.99
C GLN A 51 -7.78 21.46 -15.17
N ARG A 52 -6.78 21.87 -14.37
CA ARG A 52 -6.08 20.98 -13.45
C ARG A 52 -7.17 20.42 -12.52
N SER A 53 -7.62 19.23 -12.84
CA SER A 53 -8.54 18.50 -11.96
C SER A 53 -7.88 18.45 -10.58
N LYS A 54 -8.63 18.85 -9.55
CA LYS A 54 -8.13 18.84 -8.17
C LYS A 54 -7.77 17.40 -7.82
N LEU A 55 -6.49 17.15 -7.53
CA LEU A 55 -6.03 15.83 -7.12
C LEU A 55 -6.81 15.36 -5.88
N GLU A 56 -7.23 14.10 -5.88
CA GLU A 56 -7.87 13.49 -4.72
C GLU A 56 -6.80 13.06 -3.71
N ARG A 57 -6.93 13.53 -2.47
CA ARG A 57 -5.98 13.21 -1.41
C ARG A 57 -6.18 11.80 -0.92
N VAL A 58 -5.10 11.05 -0.83
CA VAL A 58 -5.06 9.66 -0.38
C VAL A 58 -3.90 9.47 0.59
N SER A 59 -4.14 8.74 1.67
CA SER A 59 -3.10 8.37 2.62
C SER A 59 -2.83 6.86 2.59
N TYR A 60 -1.55 6.50 2.55
CA TYR A 60 -1.07 5.12 2.59
C TYR A 60 -0.13 4.93 3.77
N ALA A 61 -0.41 3.96 4.64
CA ALA A 61 0.44 3.64 5.79
C ALA A 61 1.29 2.40 5.51
N THR A 62 2.60 2.48 5.78
CA THR A 62 3.47 1.30 5.78
C THR A 62 3.43 0.62 7.15
N ASN A 63 3.72 -0.68 7.19
CA ASN A 63 3.76 -1.44 8.44
C ASN A 63 5.12 -1.38 9.14
N TRP A 64 6.12 -0.81 8.49
CA TRP A 64 7.50 -0.73 8.95
C TRP A 64 8.16 0.58 8.56
N TYR A 65 9.40 0.81 9.03
CA TYR A 65 10.24 1.93 8.59
C TYR A 65 10.47 1.90 7.08
N ALA A 66 10.63 3.08 6.48
CA ALA A 66 10.84 3.19 5.03
C ALA A 66 12.11 2.48 4.59
N GLN A 67 11.96 1.58 3.62
CA GLN A 67 13.04 0.78 3.03
C GLN A 67 12.62 0.26 1.65
N ALA A 68 13.48 -0.52 0.97
CA ALA A 68 13.23 -0.94 -0.42
C ALA A 68 11.96 -1.78 -0.59
N GLU A 69 11.50 -2.47 0.45
CA GLU A 69 10.25 -3.24 0.47
C GLU A 69 8.98 -2.37 0.35
N HIS A 70 9.14 -1.05 0.41
CA HIS A 70 8.10 -0.06 0.13
C HIS A 70 8.35 0.68 -1.20
N GLY A 71 9.41 0.28 -1.92
CA GLY A 71 10.01 1.03 -3.02
C GLY A 71 9.03 1.46 -4.10
N GLY A 72 8.12 0.59 -4.54
CA GLY A 72 7.16 0.93 -5.60
C GLY A 72 6.19 2.04 -5.23
N PHE A 73 5.77 2.11 -3.96
CA PHE A 73 4.89 3.18 -3.48
C PHE A 73 5.64 4.53 -3.42
N TYR A 74 6.86 4.53 -2.90
CA TYR A 74 7.74 5.70 -2.91
C TYR A 74 8.09 6.13 -4.33
N GLN A 75 8.31 5.17 -5.24
CA GLN A 75 8.56 5.43 -6.66
C GLN A 75 7.39 6.14 -7.32
N ALA A 76 6.16 5.67 -7.10
CA ALA A 76 4.96 6.27 -7.66
C ALA A 76 4.73 7.72 -7.16
N VAL A 77 5.14 8.03 -5.92
CA VAL A 77 5.16 9.41 -5.42
C VAL A 77 6.28 10.22 -6.10
N ALA A 78 7.51 9.68 -6.12
CA ALA A 78 8.69 10.39 -6.59
C ALA A 78 8.65 10.73 -8.09
N THR A 79 8.09 9.83 -8.90
CA THR A 79 7.98 9.99 -10.36
C THR A 79 6.70 10.67 -10.81
N GLY A 80 5.74 10.89 -9.89
CA GLY A 80 4.47 11.53 -10.19
C GLY A 80 3.40 10.58 -10.77
N ILE A 81 3.64 9.27 -10.82
CA ILE A 81 2.67 8.27 -11.31
C ILE A 81 1.32 8.41 -10.59
N TYR A 82 1.28 8.58 -9.27
CA TYR A 82 0.01 8.81 -8.58
C TYR A 82 -0.74 10.04 -9.09
N ARG A 83 -0.02 11.12 -9.42
CA ARG A 83 -0.63 12.37 -9.94
C ARG A 83 -1.21 12.18 -11.34
N GLU A 84 -0.60 11.34 -12.18
CA GLU A 84 -1.15 10.95 -13.48
C GLU A 84 -2.50 10.24 -13.34
N TYR A 85 -2.69 9.50 -12.23
CA TYR A 85 -3.95 8.87 -11.85
C TYR A 85 -4.90 9.79 -11.06
N GLY A 86 -4.60 11.10 -10.99
CA GLY A 86 -5.43 12.09 -10.31
C GLY A 86 -5.35 12.02 -8.77
N LEU A 87 -4.30 11.41 -8.21
CA LEU A 87 -4.13 11.20 -6.78
C LEU A 87 -2.98 12.04 -6.21
N ASP A 88 -3.19 12.60 -5.02
CA ASP A 88 -2.17 13.23 -4.18
C ASP A 88 -1.93 12.32 -2.98
N VAL A 89 -0.95 11.40 -3.13
CA VAL A 89 -0.70 10.35 -2.14
C VAL A 89 0.34 10.80 -1.13
N THR A 90 0.01 10.65 0.15
CA THR A 90 0.93 10.82 1.28
C THR A 90 1.24 9.46 1.89
N ILE A 91 2.52 9.08 1.92
CA ILE A 91 2.97 7.88 2.62
C ILE A 91 3.18 8.23 4.10
N LYS A 92 2.62 7.43 4.99
CA LYS A 92 2.80 7.50 6.44
C LYS A 92 3.69 6.33 6.84
N MET A 93 4.95 6.62 7.12
CA MET A 93 5.91 5.62 7.56
C MET A 93 5.48 5.00 8.88
N GLY A 94 5.52 3.67 8.94
CA GLY A 94 5.23 2.88 10.13
C GLY A 94 6.48 2.59 10.99
N GLY A 95 6.44 1.46 11.67
CA GLY A 95 7.52 0.99 12.54
C GLY A 95 7.11 -0.22 13.36
N PRO A 96 7.99 -0.75 14.25
CA PRO A 96 7.77 -2.01 14.99
C PRO A 96 6.53 -2.05 15.89
N GLY A 97 5.98 -0.88 16.24
CA GLY A 97 4.79 -0.75 17.08
C GLY A 97 3.48 -0.58 16.33
N VAL A 98 3.51 -0.57 15.00
CA VAL A 98 2.33 -0.28 14.16
C VAL A 98 1.38 -1.47 14.15
N ASN A 99 0.08 -1.17 14.26
CA ASN A 99 -1.01 -2.11 14.05
C ASN A 99 -1.86 -1.62 12.87
N ILE A 100 -1.72 -2.28 11.73
CA ILE A 100 -2.38 -1.90 10.46
C ILE A 100 -3.90 -2.00 10.59
N THR A 101 -4.41 -3.04 11.26
CA THR A 101 -5.86 -3.19 11.48
C THR A 101 -6.44 -1.99 12.23
N GLN A 102 -5.77 -1.52 13.27
CA GLN A 102 -6.21 -0.33 14.02
C GLN A 102 -6.13 0.95 13.20
N ILE A 103 -5.07 1.12 12.38
CA ILE A 103 -4.90 2.28 11.50
C ILE A 103 -6.06 2.38 10.50
N LEU A 104 -6.39 1.27 9.84
CA LEU A 104 -7.48 1.24 8.84
C LEU A 104 -8.85 1.37 9.50
N ALA A 105 -9.13 0.59 10.56
CA ALA A 105 -10.40 0.66 11.28
C ALA A 105 -10.65 2.05 11.89
N GLY A 106 -9.60 2.67 12.43
CA GLY A 106 -9.62 4.03 12.98
C GLY A 106 -9.59 5.15 11.93
N ARG A 107 -9.57 4.82 10.63
CA ARG A 107 -9.50 5.78 9.51
C ARG A 107 -8.28 6.72 9.56
N ALA A 108 -7.20 6.28 10.18
CA ALA A 108 -5.96 7.04 10.22
C ALA A 108 -5.21 7.01 8.88
N ALA A 109 -5.51 6.03 8.02
CA ALA A 109 -5.10 5.98 6.62
C ALA A 109 -6.24 5.43 5.75
N ASP A 110 -6.18 5.70 4.43
CA ASP A 110 -7.14 5.18 3.46
C ASP A 110 -6.76 3.78 3.02
N PHE A 111 -5.48 3.57 2.76
CA PHE A 111 -4.88 2.29 2.43
C PHE A 111 -3.70 2.02 3.37
N ALA A 112 -3.34 0.76 3.51
CA ALA A 112 -2.18 0.37 4.29
C ALA A 112 -1.53 -0.91 3.74
N MET A 113 -0.27 -1.12 4.12
CA MET A 113 0.49 -2.31 3.81
C MET A 113 0.24 -3.38 4.85
N GLY A 114 -0.23 -4.54 4.40
CA GLY A 114 -0.48 -5.69 5.26
C GLY A 114 0.03 -7.00 4.69
N GLY A 115 -0.69 -8.08 4.99
CA GLY A 115 -0.45 -9.42 4.50
C GLY A 115 -1.63 -10.34 4.75
N SER A 116 -1.71 -11.45 4.00
CA SER A 116 -2.87 -12.37 4.03
C SER A 116 -3.29 -12.79 5.43
N ALA A 117 -2.33 -13.12 6.30
CA ALA A 117 -2.63 -13.55 7.66
C ALA A 117 -3.32 -12.46 8.49
N GLY A 118 -2.85 -11.20 8.34
CA GLY A 118 -3.39 -10.06 9.08
C GLY A 118 -4.84 -9.75 8.70
N VAL A 119 -5.15 -9.72 7.40
CA VAL A 119 -6.50 -9.42 6.93
C VAL A 119 -7.48 -10.57 7.21
N ILE A 120 -7.04 -11.84 7.15
CA ILE A 120 -7.88 -12.98 7.59
C ILE A 120 -8.20 -12.87 9.09
N ASN A 121 -7.23 -12.49 9.91
CA ASN A 121 -7.47 -12.24 11.34
C ASN A 121 -8.47 -11.09 11.56
N ALA A 122 -8.38 -10.01 10.78
CA ALA A 122 -9.36 -8.91 10.85
C ALA A 122 -10.79 -9.42 10.55
N VAL A 123 -10.95 -10.26 9.52
CA VAL A 123 -12.25 -10.89 9.18
C VAL A 123 -12.74 -11.78 10.33
N ARG A 124 -11.86 -12.59 10.94
CA ARG A 124 -12.19 -13.41 12.11
C ARG A 124 -12.72 -12.57 13.27
N GLU A 125 -12.16 -11.40 13.47
CA GLU A 125 -12.55 -10.45 14.52
C GLU A 125 -13.75 -9.56 14.12
N GLY A 126 -14.35 -9.77 12.94
CA GLY A 126 -15.49 -8.98 12.45
C GLY A 126 -15.12 -7.56 12.03
N ILE A 127 -13.83 -7.28 11.80
CA ILE A 127 -13.35 -5.97 11.34
C ILE A 127 -13.40 -5.93 9.81
N PRO A 128 -14.17 -5.02 9.18
CA PRO A 128 -14.44 -5.03 7.75
C PRO A 128 -13.27 -4.43 6.94
N LEU A 129 -12.14 -5.14 6.91
CA LEU A 129 -11.00 -4.86 6.07
C LEU A 129 -10.93 -5.83 4.91
N ILE A 130 -10.31 -5.40 3.81
CA ILE A 130 -10.19 -6.19 2.59
C ILE A 130 -8.86 -5.91 1.89
N CYS A 131 -8.22 -6.97 1.38
CA CYS A 131 -7.05 -6.90 0.51
C CYS A 131 -7.48 -6.69 -0.94
N VAL A 132 -6.89 -5.72 -1.62
CA VAL A 132 -7.23 -5.35 -3.01
C VAL A 132 -6.08 -5.60 -4.00
N ALA A 133 -4.87 -5.91 -3.53
CA ALA A 133 -3.72 -6.32 -4.34
C ALA A 133 -2.64 -6.97 -3.46
N ALA A 134 -1.81 -7.84 -4.04
CA ALA A 134 -0.68 -8.47 -3.36
C ALA A 134 0.63 -8.25 -4.13
N ILE A 135 1.46 -7.34 -3.64
CA ILE A 135 2.70 -6.99 -4.33
C ILE A 135 3.73 -8.11 -4.23
N PHE A 136 3.96 -8.63 -3.03
CA PHE A 136 4.92 -9.72 -2.84
C PHE A 136 4.24 -11.07 -3.02
N GLN A 137 4.72 -11.79 -4.01
CA GLN A 137 4.28 -13.15 -4.33
C GLN A 137 4.95 -14.19 -3.44
N LYS A 138 6.11 -13.90 -2.87
CA LYS A 138 6.81 -14.70 -1.87
C LYS A 138 7.06 -13.83 -0.64
N ASP A 139 6.70 -14.33 0.55
CA ASP A 139 6.93 -13.60 1.79
C ASP A 139 8.42 -13.68 2.16
N PRO A 140 9.14 -12.56 2.27
CA PRO A 140 10.54 -12.55 2.67
C PRO A 140 10.79 -12.68 4.18
N GLN A 141 9.77 -13.01 4.98
CA GLN A 141 9.90 -13.16 6.43
C GLN A 141 10.87 -14.28 6.80
N VAL A 142 11.85 -13.95 7.62
CA VAL A 142 12.87 -14.90 8.10
C VAL A 142 12.96 -14.89 9.63
N LEU A 143 13.47 -16.00 10.18
CA LEU A 143 14.23 -15.98 11.43
C LEU A 143 15.71 -16.10 11.12
N LEU A 144 16.51 -15.31 11.84
CA LEU A 144 17.95 -15.22 11.69
C LEU A 144 18.60 -15.75 12.97
N ALA A 145 19.61 -16.61 12.80
CA ALA A 145 20.33 -17.20 13.91
C ALA A 145 21.83 -17.03 13.73
N HIS A 146 22.57 -17.21 14.81
CA HIS A 146 24.04 -17.23 14.78
C HIS A 146 24.56 -18.46 14.04
N PRO A 147 25.80 -18.41 13.46
CA PRO A 147 26.46 -19.55 12.84
C PRO A 147 26.49 -20.76 13.77
N GLY A 148 26.31 -21.95 13.18
CA GLY A 148 26.24 -23.21 13.92
C GLY A 148 24.83 -23.73 14.16
N THR A 149 23.78 -22.91 14.04
CA THR A 149 22.39 -23.36 14.04
C THR A 149 22.09 -24.00 12.67
N GLN A 150 21.56 -25.21 12.64
CA GLN A 150 21.35 -25.95 11.39
C GLN A 150 19.86 -26.06 11.01
N ARG A 151 18.97 -26.06 12.01
CA ARG A 151 17.54 -26.28 11.80
C ARG A 151 16.71 -25.27 12.60
N LEU A 152 15.55 -24.92 12.05
CA LEU A 152 14.60 -23.99 12.68
C LEU A 152 14.15 -24.46 14.07
N GLU A 153 13.97 -25.78 14.24
CA GLU A 153 13.53 -26.39 15.49
C GLU A 153 14.51 -26.17 16.66
N GLU A 154 15.78 -25.94 16.35
CA GLU A 154 16.80 -25.66 17.38
C GLU A 154 16.62 -24.30 18.06
N LEU A 155 15.80 -23.44 17.50
CA LEU A 155 15.44 -22.15 18.07
C LEU A 155 14.39 -22.26 19.18
N LYS A 156 13.76 -23.42 19.35
CA LYS A 156 12.79 -23.66 20.41
C LYS A 156 13.43 -23.42 21.79
N GLY A 157 12.79 -22.57 22.59
CA GLY A 157 13.27 -22.20 23.94
C GLY A 157 14.41 -21.20 23.98
N ARG A 158 15.00 -20.81 22.83
CA ARG A 158 16.00 -19.73 22.76
C ARG A 158 15.32 -18.35 22.74
N PRO A 159 15.96 -17.29 23.23
CA PRO A 159 15.43 -15.94 23.06
C PRO A 159 15.27 -15.58 21.59
N ILE A 160 14.10 -15.07 21.18
CA ILE A 160 13.83 -14.63 19.81
C ILE A 160 13.31 -13.21 19.84
N PHE A 161 14.03 -12.30 19.17
CA PHE A 161 13.63 -10.91 19.05
C PHE A 161 12.58 -10.76 17.94
N VAL A 162 11.36 -10.35 18.29
CA VAL A 162 10.23 -10.19 17.38
C VAL A 162 9.50 -8.87 17.63
N SER A 163 8.95 -8.29 16.57
CA SER A 163 8.09 -7.10 16.65
C SER A 163 6.67 -7.46 17.10
N LYS A 164 5.88 -6.45 17.46
CA LYS A 164 4.47 -6.65 17.81
C LYS A 164 3.65 -7.27 16.68
N GLY A 165 3.99 -6.94 15.43
CA GLY A 165 3.31 -7.48 14.25
C GLY A 165 3.44 -9.00 14.11
N ALA A 166 4.49 -9.61 14.64
CA ALA A 166 4.70 -11.05 14.61
C ALA A 166 3.52 -11.83 15.22
N PHE A 167 2.94 -11.32 16.30
CA PHE A 167 1.89 -12.01 17.06
C PHE A 167 0.56 -12.16 16.29
N THR A 168 0.35 -11.36 15.27
CA THR A 168 -0.83 -11.45 14.40
C THR A 168 -0.51 -12.01 13.00
N THR A 169 0.75 -12.40 12.75
CA THR A 169 1.21 -12.91 11.47
C THR A 169 1.83 -14.30 11.61
N TYR A 170 3.15 -14.43 11.61
CA TYR A 170 3.85 -15.71 11.56
C TYR A 170 4.07 -16.39 12.93
N TRP A 171 4.02 -15.65 14.03
CA TRP A 171 4.30 -16.21 15.35
C TRP A 171 3.30 -17.31 15.77
N PRO A 172 1.98 -17.18 15.55
CA PRO A 172 1.03 -18.27 15.80
C PRO A 172 1.37 -19.55 15.03
N PHE A 173 1.84 -19.44 13.78
CA PHE A 173 2.31 -20.57 13.01
C PHE A 173 3.53 -21.26 13.66
N LEU A 174 4.53 -20.50 14.10
CA LEU A 174 5.70 -21.03 14.78
C LEU A 174 5.33 -21.74 16.10
N LYS A 175 4.38 -21.18 16.84
CA LYS A 175 3.84 -21.81 18.06
C LYS A 175 3.17 -23.13 17.74
N ALA A 176 2.26 -23.14 16.79
CA ALA A 176 1.45 -24.30 16.46
C ALA A 176 2.28 -25.44 15.84
N LYS A 177 3.15 -25.11 14.89
CA LYS A 177 3.90 -26.12 14.12
C LYS A 177 5.20 -26.57 14.80
N TYR A 178 5.92 -25.64 15.46
CA TYR A 178 7.26 -25.89 16.01
C TYR A 178 7.30 -25.87 17.53
N GLY A 179 6.18 -25.57 18.18
CA GLY A 179 6.08 -25.54 19.64
C GLY A 179 6.88 -24.42 20.30
N PHE A 180 7.04 -23.29 19.59
CA PHE A 180 7.59 -22.07 20.17
C PHE A 180 6.63 -21.50 21.22
N THR A 181 7.12 -20.70 22.16
CA THR A 181 6.32 -20.15 23.23
C THR A 181 6.52 -18.64 23.35
N ASP A 182 5.52 -17.96 23.91
CA ASP A 182 5.60 -16.50 24.07
C ASP A 182 6.72 -16.09 25.06
N ASP A 183 7.09 -16.95 26.01
CA ASP A 183 8.16 -16.70 27.00
C ASP A 183 9.54 -16.52 26.36
N GLN A 184 9.78 -17.09 25.19
CA GLN A 184 11.04 -16.93 24.45
C GLN A 184 11.11 -15.62 23.64
N THR A 185 10.02 -14.86 23.53
CA THR A 185 10.02 -13.63 22.76
C THR A 185 10.70 -12.47 23.49
N ARG A 186 11.38 -11.64 22.72
CA ARG A 186 11.98 -10.38 23.16
C ARG A 186 11.59 -9.27 22.17
N PRO A 187 11.43 -8.02 22.62
CA PRO A 187 11.07 -6.93 21.71
C PRO A 187 12.14 -6.68 20.64
N TYR A 188 11.72 -6.59 19.38
CA TYR A 188 12.55 -6.17 18.25
C TYR A 188 12.09 -4.81 17.71
N ASN A 189 13.05 -3.89 17.53
CA ASN A 189 12.81 -2.52 17.10
C ASN A 189 13.74 -2.06 15.98
N PHE A 190 14.15 -2.97 15.10
CA PHE A 190 15.09 -2.73 14.00
C PHE A 190 16.54 -2.49 14.45
N ASN A 191 16.88 -2.88 15.67
CA ASN A 191 18.24 -2.83 16.19
C ASN A 191 18.78 -4.25 16.37
N PRO A 192 19.80 -4.70 15.62
CA PRO A 192 20.37 -6.04 15.76
C PRO A 192 21.30 -6.17 16.97
N GLY A 193 21.63 -5.08 17.69
CA GLY A 193 22.56 -5.09 18.80
C GLY A 193 22.28 -6.15 19.86
N PRO A 194 21.03 -6.29 20.35
CA PRO A 194 20.71 -7.35 21.34
C PRO A 194 20.92 -8.77 20.79
N PHE A 195 20.60 -9.02 19.51
CA PHE A 195 20.88 -10.30 18.86
C PHE A 195 22.38 -10.53 18.73
N LEU A 196 23.15 -9.54 18.29
CA LEU A 196 24.60 -9.63 18.15
C LEU A 196 25.32 -9.90 19.49
N ALA A 197 24.77 -9.41 20.59
CA ALA A 197 25.33 -9.58 21.93
C ALA A 197 25.02 -10.96 22.54
N ASP A 198 24.03 -11.69 22.07
CA ASP A 198 23.61 -13.00 22.58
C ASP A 198 23.68 -14.07 21.50
N PRO A 199 24.79 -14.84 21.39
CA PRO A 199 24.96 -15.90 20.40
C PRO A 199 23.93 -17.05 20.49
N SER A 200 23.21 -17.17 21.63
CA SER A 200 22.15 -18.15 21.79
C SER A 200 20.81 -17.71 21.18
N SER A 201 20.66 -16.43 20.91
CA SER A 201 19.41 -15.84 20.44
C SER A 201 19.19 -15.99 18.94
N ALA A 202 17.97 -15.67 18.54
CA ALA A 202 17.57 -15.45 17.16
C ALA A 202 16.80 -14.13 17.04
N GLN A 203 16.62 -13.63 15.82
CA GLN A 203 15.76 -12.48 15.58
C GLN A 203 14.93 -12.66 14.31
N GLN A 204 13.80 -11.94 14.27
CA GLN A 204 13.08 -11.76 13.02
C GLN A 204 13.88 -10.91 12.04
N GLY A 205 13.50 -10.99 10.77
CA GLY A 205 13.95 -10.08 9.74
C GLY A 205 13.23 -10.35 8.42
N TYR A 206 13.51 -9.51 7.47
CA TYR A 206 13.25 -9.78 6.07
C TYR A 206 14.54 -10.18 5.39
N LEU A 207 14.48 -11.21 4.53
CA LEU A 207 15.61 -11.69 3.72
C LEU A 207 16.32 -10.55 2.97
N THR A 208 15.57 -9.55 2.63
CA THR A 208 15.98 -8.37 1.87
C THR A 208 16.61 -7.26 2.73
N SER A 209 16.63 -7.39 4.07
CA SER A 209 17.02 -6.31 4.96
C SER A 209 18.03 -6.73 6.05
N GLU A 210 17.57 -7.42 7.09
CA GLU A 210 18.35 -7.70 8.28
C GLU A 210 19.62 -8.53 8.09
N PRO A 211 19.72 -9.49 7.16
CA PRO A 211 20.98 -10.22 6.95
C PRO A 211 22.14 -9.30 6.59
N PHE A 212 21.89 -8.24 5.80
CA PHE A 212 22.90 -7.24 5.47
C PHE A 212 23.37 -6.46 6.73
N ALA A 213 22.41 -5.99 7.52
CA ALA A 213 22.70 -5.23 8.73
C ALA A 213 23.53 -6.05 9.73
N ILE A 214 23.18 -7.33 9.90
CA ILE A 214 23.91 -8.27 10.77
C ILE A 214 25.32 -8.51 10.24
N GLU A 215 25.49 -8.75 8.93
CA GLU A 215 26.82 -8.97 8.35
C GLU A 215 27.72 -7.72 8.52
N LYS A 216 27.17 -6.54 8.29
CA LYS A 216 27.91 -5.27 8.44
C LYS A 216 28.30 -4.95 9.89
N GLN A 217 27.40 -5.18 10.84
CA GLN A 217 27.61 -4.80 12.25
C GLN A 217 28.23 -5.93 13.08
N GLY A 218 27.90 -7.17 12.78
CA GLY A 218 28.37 -8.33 13.52
C GLY A 218 29.59 -9.03 12.93
N GLY A 219 29.93 -8.73 11.66
CA GLY A 219 31.09 -9.34 10.98
C GLY A 219 30.91 -10.82 10.62
N PHE A 220 29.69 -11.34 10.67
CA PHE A 220 29.36 -12.72 10.28
C PHE A 220 28.06 -12.78 9.47
N LYS A 221 27.93 -13.80 8.63
CA LYS A 221 26.68 -14.09 7.91
C LYS A 221 25.74 -14.87 8.82
N PRO A 222 24.53 -14.36 9.08
CA PRO A 222 23.57 -15.11 9.88
C PRO A 222 23.08 -16.36 9.11
N VAL A 223 22.63 -17.37 9.86
CA VAL A 223 21.84 -18.46 9.31
C VAL A 223 20.44 -17.94 9.06
N VAL A 224 19.92 -18.16 7.85
CA VAL A 224 18.64 -17.62 7.39
C VAL A 224 17.61 -18.74 7.30
N PHE A 225 16.54 -18.66 8.06
CA PHE A 225 15.37 -19.54 7.96
C PHE A 225 14.24 -18.77 7.29
N LEU A 226 14.07 -18.92 5.96
CA LEU A 226 13.00 -18.28 5.21
C LEU A 226 11.68 -19.01 5.50
N LEU A 227 10.75 -18.38 6.22
CA LEU A 227 9.54 -19.04 6.71
C LEU A 227 8.63 -19.56 5.60
N ALA A 228 8.70 -18.98 4.40
CA ALA A 228 8.02 -19.48 3.21
C ALA A 228 8.43 -20.92 2.86
N ASP A 229 9.70 -21.27 3.05
CA ASP A 229 10.22 -22.62 2.77
C ASP A 229 9.82 -23.63 3.87
N TYR A 230 9.35 -23.12 5.01
CA TYR A 230 8.87 -23.91 6.15
C TYR A 230 7.34 -24.02 6.21
N GLY A 231 6.62 -23.46 5.21
CA GLY A 231 5.18 -23.57 5.04
C GLY A 231 4.40 -22.34 5.48
N TYR A 232 5.05 -21.26 5.91
CA TYR A 232 4.42 -19.97 6.12
C TYR A 232 4.68 -19.07 4.89
N ASN A 233 3.82 -19.14 3.89
CA ASN A 233 4.00 -18.40 2.64
C ASN A 233 2.71 -17.65 2.23
N PRO A 234 2.31 -16.62 3.00
CA PRO A 234 1.19 -15.74 2.61
C PRO A 234 1.56 -14.87 1.40
N TYR A 235 0.55 -14.20 0.84
CA TYR A 235 0.83 -12.94 0.15
C TYR A 235 1.31 -11.90 1.17
N ALA A 236 2.35 -11.14 0.80
CA ALA A 236 2.91 -10.09 1.63
C ALA A 236 2.94 -8.75 0.88
N THR A 237 3.23 -7.67 1.59
CA THR A 237 3.15 -6.30 1.03
C THR A 237 1.84 -6.12 0.27
N THR A 238 0.75 -6.59 0.91
CA THR A 238 -0.60 -6.41 0.34
C THR A 238 -1.04 -4.95 0.46
N ILE A 239 -1.91 -4.54 -0.46
CA ILE A 239 -2.64 -3.27 -0.34
C ILE A 239 -3.98 -3.59 0.32
N GLU A 240 -4.19 -3.07 1.51
CA GLU A 240 -5.39 -3.28 2.31
C GLU A 240 -6.14 -1.97 2.51
N THR A 241 -7.46 -2.07 2.62
CA THR A 241 -8.34 -0.95 2.89
C THR A 241 -9.61 -1.42 3.62
N ARG A 242 -10.48 -0.47 3.96
CA ARG A 242 -11.80 -0.77 4.52
C ARG A 242 -12.75 -1.23 3.41
N LEU A 243 -13.57 -2.24 3.68
CA LEU A 243 -14.63 -2.68 2.77
C LEU A 243 -15.52 -1.51 2.33
N GLN A 244 -15.87 -0.61 3.27
CA GLN A 244 -16.64 0.61 2.97
C GLN A 244 -16.01 1.47 1.86
N LEU A 245 -14.67 1.57 1.79
CA LEU A 245 -14.01 2.37 0.76
C LEU A 245 -14.16 1.70 -0.61
N VAL A 246 -14.03 0.38 -0.67
CA VAL A 246 -14.24 -0.42 -1.88
C VAL A 246 -15.66 -0.23 -2.41
N GLU A 247 -16.67 -0.30 -1.55
CA GLU A 247 -18.09 -0.15 -1.91
C GLU A 247 -18.45 1.27 -2.34
N SER A 248 -17.95 2.29 -1.63
CA SER A 248 -18.34 3.69 -1.85
C SER A 248 -17.51 4.41 -2.91
N LYS A 249 -16.26 3.99 -3.15
CA LYS A 249 -15.32 4.63 -4.07
C LYS A 249 -14.46 3.63 -4.85
N PRO A 250 -15.06 2.68 -5.58
CA PRO A 250 -14.30 1.65 -6.31
C PRO A 250 -13.32 2.26 -7.34
N ASP A 251 -13.68 3.38 -7.98
CA ASP A 251 -12.80 4.09 -8.92
C ASP A 251 -11.53 4.61 -8.23
N LEU A 252 -11.63 5.18 -7.03
CA LEU A 252 -10.47 5.60 -6.25
C LEU A 252 -9.56 4.42 -5.94
N VAL A 253 -10.14 3.29 -5.51
CA VAL A 253 -9.40 2.06 -5.20
C VAL A 253 -8.68 1.57 -6.44
N GLN A 254 -9.35 1.53 -7.60
CA GLN A 254 -8.75 1.10 -8.85
C GLN A 254 -7.56 1.98 -9.27
N ARG A 255 -7.73 3.31 -9.23
CA ARG A 255 -6.66 4.26 -9.57
C ARG A 255 -5.46 4.13 -8.64
N PHE A 256 -5.70 3.93 -7.34
CA PHE A 256 -4.62 3.74 -6.37
C PHE A 256 -3.86 2.44 -6.60
N VAL A 257 -4.57 1.32 -6.85
CA VAL A 257 -3.97 0.02 -7.13
C VAL A 257 -3.16 0.07 -8.43
N ASP A 258 -3.75 0.57 -9.53
CA ASP A 258 -3.06 0.64 -10.83
C ASP A 258 -1.79 1.51 -10.76
N ALA A 259 -1.87 2.68 -10.13
CA ALA A 259 -0.74 3.57 -9.94
C ALA A 259 0.36 2.95 -9.05
N SER A 260 -0.03 2.24 -8.00
CA SER A 260 0.91 1.51 -7.14
C SER A 260 1.63 0.41 -7.92
N ILE A 261 0.91 -0.37 -8.71
CA ILE A 261 1.51 -1.44 -9.54
C ILE A 261 2.47 -0.85 -10.57
N LYS A 262 2.10 0.23 -11.26
CA LYS A 262 3.02 0.94 -12.19
C LYS A 262 4.24 1.49 -11.44
N GLY A 263 4.07 1.99 -10.23
CA GLY A 263 5.17 2.40 -9.37
C GLY A 263 6.15 1.26 -9.08
N TRP A 264 5.66 0.04 -8.84
CA TRP A 264 6.50 -1.13 -8.65
C TRP A 264 7.23 -1.56 -9.93
N TYR A 265 6.59 -1.51 -11.11
CA TYR A 265 7.29 -1.74 -12.38
C TYR A 265 8.40 -0.71 -12.60
N SER A 266 8.10 0.58 -12.40
CA SER A 266 9.09 1.66 -12.50
C SER A 266 10.24 1.51 -11.50
N PHE A 267 9.94 1.08 -10.26
CA PHE A 267 10.95 0.81 -9.24
C PHE A 267 11.90 -0.31 -9.65
N LEU A 268 11.38 -1.39 -10.25
CA LEU A 268 12.20 -2.52 -10.71
C LEU A 268 13.08 -2.16 -11.92
N GLU A 269 12.75 -1.10 -12.68
CA GLU A 269 13.56 -0.57 -13.77
C GLU A 269 14.65 0.38 -13.26
N ASP A 270 14.27 1.37 -12.45
CA ASP A 270 15.20 2.32 -11.84
C ASP A 270 14.73 2.75 -10.44
N PRO A 271 15.30 2.20 -9.36
CA PRO A 271 14.85 2.46 -8.00
C PRO A 271 15.32 3.83 -7.43
N ARG A 272 16.22 4.55 -8.12
CA ARG A 272 16.86 5.76 -7.59
C ARG A 272 15.90 6.89 -7.20
N PRO A 273 14.79 7.15 -7.93
CA PRO A 273 13.80 8.14 -7.48
C PRO A 273 13.19 7.80 -6.11
N ALA A 274 12.86 6.53 -5.86
CA ALA A 274 12.32 6.08 -4.57
C ALA A 274 13.33 6.21 -3.44
N TYR A 275 14.61 5.88 -3.68
CA TYR A 275 15.65 5.90 -2.66
C TYR A 275 15.79 7.27 -1.98
N ARG A 276 15.62 8.36 -2.72
CA ARG A 276 15.67 9.72 -2.16
C ARG A 276 14.59 9.96 -1.11
N LEU A 277 13.36 9.55 -1.42
CA LEU A 277 12.24 9.72 -0.50
C LEU A 277 12.32 8.74 0.68
N ILE A 278 12.75 7.49 0.43
CA ILE A 278 12.98 6.51 1.49
C ILE A 278 13.99 7.03 2.51
N LYS A 279 15.14 7.57 2.04
CA LYS A 279 16.16 8.14 2.93
C LYS A 279 15.73 9.44 3.62
N GLN A 280 14.78 10.17 3.03
CA GLN A 280 14.18 11.34 3.67
C GLN A 280 13.31 10.94 4.86
N ASP A 281 12.50 9.88 4.72
CA ASP A 281 11.62 9.40 5.78
C ASP A 281 12.40 8.55 6.81
N ASN A 282 13.40 7.78 6.35
CA ASN A 282 14.25 6.94 7.18
C ASN A 282 15.74 7.23 6.92
N PRO A 283 16.33 8.20 7.62
CA PRO A 283 17.74 8.57 7.46
C PRO A 283 18.76 7.46 7.80
N GLU A 284 18.34 6.41 8.50
CA GLU A 284 19.18 5.25 8.81
C GLU A 284 19.44 4.35 7.57
N MET A 285 18.64 4.50 6.50
CA MET A 285 18.82 3.75 5.26
C MET A 285 20.02 4.27 4.47
N THR A 286 20.98 3.38 4.22
CA THR A 286 22.15 3.66 3.37
C THR A 286 21.87 3.23 1.91
N ASP A 287 22.62 3.80 0.97
CA ASP A 287 22.54 3.38 -0.44
C ASP A 287 22.96 1.92 -0.61
N GLU A 288 23.94 1.43 0.18
CA GLU A 288 24.35 0.03 0.16
C GLU A 288 23.25 -0.91 0.64
N GLN A 289 22.54 -0.56 1.72
CA GLN A 289 21.39 -1.34 2.21
C GLN A 289 20.28 -1.39 1.17
N LEU A 290 19.94 -0.25 0.57
CA LEU A 290 18.89 -0.17 -0.45
C LEU A 290 19.26 -0.97 -1.71
N ALA A 291 20.52 -0.93 -2.15
CA ALA A 291 21.01 -1.72 -3.27
C ALA A 291 20.96 -3.22 -2.97
N TYR A 292 21.41 -3.64 -1.79
CA TYR A 292 21.29 -5.03 -1.34
C TYR A 292 19.84 -5.51 -1.37
N SER A 293 18.94 -4.72 -0.76
CA SER A 293 17.52 -5.05 -0.69
C SER A 293 16.90 -5.20 -2.08
N PHE A 294 17.19 -4.26 -2.98
CA PHE A 294 16.72 -4.28 -4.35
C PHE A 294 17.17 -5.54 -5.12
N GLU A 295 18.45 -5.90 -5.02
CA GLU A 295 18.96 -7.11 -5.65
C GLU A 295 18.31 -8.37 -5.06
N LYS A 296 18.09 -8.44 -3.74
CA LYS A 296 17.42 -9.57 -3.11
C LYS A 296 15.94 -9.68 -3.49
N LEU A 297 15.23 -8.57 -3.65
CA LEU A 297 13.85 -8.58 -4.18
C LEU A 297 13.78 -9.25 -5.55
N LYS A 298 14.78 -9.03 -6.41
CA LYS A 298 14.88 -9.63 -7.76
C LYS A 298 15.36 -11.08 -7.71
N GLU A 299 16.47 -11.33 -7.01
CA GLU A 299 17.12 -12.65 -6.93
C GLU A 299 16.16 -13.74 -6.43
N TYR A 300 15.37 -13.42 -5.41
CA TYR A 300 14.43 -14.38 -4.81
C TYR A 300 13.02 -14.32 -5.44
N GLY A 301 12.81 -13.52 -6.48
CA GLY A 301 11.53 -13.42 -7.15
C GLY A 301 10.41 -12.96 -6.21
N ILE A 302 10.72 -12.08 -5.25
CA ILE A 302 9.76 -11.67 -4.23
C ILE A 302 8.53 -11.02 -4.86
N ILE A 303 8.72 -10.19 -5.89
CA ILE A 303 7.67 -9.43 -6.58
C ILE A 303 7.22 -10.15 -7.85
N LEU A 304 8.18 -10.51 -8.71
CA LEU A 304 7.94 -11.13 -10.01
C LEU A 304 8.21 -12.63 -9.94
N SER A 305 7.23 -13.36 -9.46
CA SER A 305 7.18 -14.83 -9.48
C SER A 305 5.70 -15.28 -9.49
N GLY A 306 5.46 -16.59 -9.60
CA GLY A 306 4.13 -17.17 -9.55
C GLY A 306 3.14 -16.46 -10.49
N ASP A 307 1.97 -16.13 -9.96
CA ASP A 307 0.88 -15.49 -10.71
C ASP A 307 1.24 -14.13 -11.32
N ALA A 308 2.18 -13.39 -10.72
CA ALA A 308 2.57 -12.07 -11.22
C ALA A 308 3.31 -12.10 -12.55
N LEU A 309 3.86 -13.23 -12.96
CA LEU A 309 4.53 -13.38 -14.27
C LEU A 309 3.56 -13.20 -15.43
N GLU A 310 2.34 -13.70 -15.30
CA GLU A 310 1.30 -13.63 -16.32
C GLU A 310 0.28 -12.52 -16.04
N LYS A 311 -0.20 -12.45 -14.79
CA LYS A 311 -1.29 -11.55 -14.39
C LYS A 311 -0.81 -10.14 -14.03
N GLY A 312 0.52 -9.94 -13.91
CA GLY A 312 1.13 -8.65 -13.52
C GLY A 312 1.35 -8.54 -12.01
N ILE A 313 2.19 -7.58 -11.62
CA ILE A 313 2.42 -7.24 -10.20
C ILE A 313 1.07 -6.92 -9.55
N GLY A 314 0.91 -7.29 -8.29
CA GLY A 314 -0.36 -7.13 -7.57
C GLY A 314 -1.27 -8.34 -7.67
N ALA A 315 -0.92 -9.34 -8.48
CA ALA A 315 -1.75 -10.51 -8.75
C ALA A 315 -2.15 -11.28 -7.48
N MET A 316 -3.38 -11.74 -7.50
CA MET A 316 -3.94 -12.66 -6.50
C MET A 316 -4.82 -13.69 -7.19
N THR A 317 -4.92 -14.90 -6.60
CA THR A 317 -5.82 -15.96 -7.07
C THR A 317 -6.56 -16.59 -5.91
N HIS A 318 -7.75 -17.11 -6.18
CA HIS A 318 -8.54 -17.84 -5.18
C HIS A 318 -7.80 -19.07 -4.67
N GLU A 319 -7.13 -19.78 -5.56
CA GLU A 319 -6.34 -20.98 -5.26
C GLU A 319 -5.22 -20.69 -4.27
N ARG A 320 -4.53 -19.56 -4.43
CA ARG A 320 -3.43 -19.18 -3.53
C ARG A 320 -3.94 -18.78 -2.15
N TRP A 321 -5.06 -18.03 -2.07
CA TRP A 321 -5.70 -17.68 -0.80
C TRP A 321 -6.21 -18.94 -0.08
N GLN A 322 -6.84 -19.86 -0.80
CA GLN A 322 -7.33 -21.12 -0.27
C GLN A 322 -6.17 -21.97 0.27
N SER A 323 -5.12 -22.17 -0.52
CA SER A 323 -3.95 -22.97 -0.15
C SER A 323 -3.28 -22.43 1.11
N PHE A 324 -3.12 -21.11 1.22
CA PHE A 324 -2.59 -20.50 2.44
C PHE A 324 -3.50 -20.72 3.64
N PHE A 325 -4.80 -20.47 3.49
CA PHE A 325 -5.78 -20.67 4.56
C PHE A 325 -5.80 -22.12 5.05
N GLU A 326 -5.87 -23.09 4.14
CA GLU A 326 -5.86 -24.52 4.46
C GLU A 326 -4.56 -24.92 5.16
N SER A 327 -3.41 -24.44 4.71
CA SER A 327 -2.12 -24.69 5.33
C SER A 327 -2.08 -24.18 6.79
N MET A 328 -2.64 -22.99 7.02
CA MET A 328 -2.73 -22.43 8.38
C MET A 328 -3.77 -23.13 9.24
N THR A 329 -4.85 -23.64 8.67
CA THR A 329 -5.85 -24.46 9.35
C THR A 329 -5.26 -25.80 9.78
N VAL A 330 -4.54 -26.48 8.91
CA VAL A 330 -3.81 -27.72 9.23
C VAL A 330 -2.78 -27.48 10.32
N ALA A 331 -2.11 -26.33 10.31
CA ALA A 331 -1.17 -25.94 11.36
C ALA A 331 -1.85 -25.53 12.68
N GLY A 332 -3.20 -25.48 12.75
CA GLY A 332 -3.93 -25.08 13.96
C GLY A 332 -3.90 -23.57 14.25
N VAL A 333 -3.61 -22.74 13.24
CA VAL A 333 -3.57 -21.27 13.36
C VAL A 333 -4.94 -20.65 13.09
N PHE A 334 -5.63 -21.16 12.07
CA PHE A 334 -6.95 -20.71 11.69
C PHE A 334 -8.00 -21.78 11.96
N GLU A 335 -9.17 -21.35 12.39
CA GLU A 335 -10.34 -22.21 12.50
C GLU A 335 -10.96 -22.40 11.11
N PRO A 336 -11.38 -23.62 10.74
CA PRO A 336 -11.92 -23.90 9.39
C PRO A 336 -13.23 -23.15 9.09
N THR A 337 -13.87 -22.59 10.10
CA THR A 337 -15.13 -21.83 10.01
C THR A 337 -14.95 -20.37 9.59
N ILE A 338 -13.72 -19.86 9.57
CA ILE A 338 -13.43 -18.49 9.17
C ILE A 338 -13.79 -18.30 7.67
N ASN A 339 -14.62 -17.32 7.38
CA ASN A 339 -14.90 -16.90 6.00
C ASN A 339 -13.73 -16.10 5.40
N TYR A 340 -12.61 -16.79 5.12
CA TYR A 340 -11.41 -16.15 4.59
C TYR A 340 -11.62 -15.47 3.23
N GLN A 341 -12.64 -15.88 2.46
CA GLN A 341 -12.97 -15.29 1.16
C GLN A 341 -13.43 -13.83 1.30
N ALA A 342 -13.93 -13.43 2.46
CA ALA A 342 -14.23 -12.03 2.75
C ALA A 342 -12.97 -11.15 2.95
N ALA A 343 -11.79 -11.75 3.06
CA ALA A 343 -10.54 -11.03 3.30
C ALA A 343 -9.95 -10.36 2.04
N TYR A 344 -10.43 -10.68 0.84
CA TYR A 344 -9.86 -10.17 -0.40
C TYR A 344 -10.89 -10.03 -1.52
N THR A 345 -10.55 -9.22 -2.54
CA THR A 345 -11.25 -9.19 -3.83
C THR A 345 -10.25 -9.18 -4.97
N LEU A 346 -10.62 -9.76 -6.10
CA LEU A 346 -9.83 -9.76 -7.34
C LEU A 346 -10.22 -8.64 -8.32
N ASP A 347 -11.20 -7.82 -7.98
CA ASP A 347 -11.82 -6.83 -8.88
C ASP A 347 -10.84 -5.78 -9.42
N PHE A 348 -9.74 -5.52 -8.69
CA PHE A 348 -8.82 -4.43 -8.98
C PHE A 348 -7.49 -4.87 -9.60
N VAL A 349 -7.24 -6.17 -9.76
CA VAL A 349 -5.96 -6.76 -10.17
C VAL A 349 -6.09 -7.70 -11.37
N ASN A 350 -5.03 -8.41 -11.71
CA ASN A 350 -5.01 -9.47 -12.72
C ASN A 350 -5.27 -9.01 -14.16
N LYS A 351 -4.91 -7.76 -14.49
CA LYS A 351 -5.13 -7.16 -15.81
C LYS A 351 -4.06 -7.54 -16.84
N GLY A 352 -3.07 -8.32 -16.44
CA GLY A 352 -1.95 -8.74 -17.27
C GLY A 352 -0.79 -7.73 -17.32
N THR A 353 0.42 -8.24 -17.52
CA THR A 353 1.65 -7.43 -17.54
C THR A 353 1.62 -6.30 -18.58
N ALA A 354 1.02 -6.56 -19.76
CA ALA A 354 0.94 -5.57 -20.84
C ALA A 354 0.12 -4.33 -20.44
N TYR A 355 -0.95 -4.50 -19.67
CA TYR A 355 -1.78 -3.40 -19.19
C TYR A 355 -0.99 -2.41 -18.30
N TYR A 356 -0.12 -2.93 -17.44
CA TYR A 356 0.61 -2.09 -16.49
C TYR A 356 1.89 -1.47 -17.06
N LYS A 357 2.42 -2.03 -18.15
CA LYS A 357 3.63 -1.52 -18.83
C LYS A 357 3.32 -0.57 -20.01
N SER A 358 2.03 -0.40 -20.31
CA SER A 358 1.56 0.50 -21.37
C SER A 358 1.67 1.97 -20.98
#